data_34b6765f31c950d67697db2b27b495e8
#
_entry.id   34b6765f31c950d67697db2b27b495e8
#
_cell.length_a   1.000
_cell.length_b   1.000
_cell.length_c   1.000
_cell.angle_alpha   90.00
_cell.angle_beta   90.00
_cell.angle_gamma   90.00
#
_symmetry.space_group_name_H-M   'P 1'
#
loop_
_entity.id
_entity.type
_entity.pdbx_description
1 polymer ?
#
loop_
_entity_poly.entity_id
_entity_poly.type
_entity_poly.pdbx_seq_one_letter_code
_entity_poly.pdbx_strand_id
1 'polypeptide(L)'
;MFAFAFKIRSYSQLCLFQKQVAKRAGWCYNQVYINNIKGFYIMAQNIIDQLRERGLVKQVVFEEDLKKLLDEGSQSFYIGFDPTADSLHVGHFMQMIVAKRLQDAGHRPIILIGGGTAMVGDPSGRTDMRSMMTKETIQHNVDCFKKQMAKFVRFEGENAAILVNNADWLLDLNYIDFLREVGANFSVNRMLTAECYKQRLEKGLTFLEFNYMLMQSYDFLVLNRKYGCVLQCGGDDQWSNMLAGADLIRRKEQKDAFAITFGLLTTSEGIKMGKTAKGAVWLNPNKTAPYDFFQYWRNIADADVEKVFRFLTFVPLDEIAELTRYNDERMNKAKERLAYELTKMVHGEKEADDALAKARAAFSGDSENMPVATIPQGMTSVADILVAVAKVPSKGEAKRLIQGGGISVDNQKVTDIMAQISDSQVANGFVLQKGKKNFYKVSVE
;
A
#
# COMPACT_ATOMS: atom_id res chain seq x y z
N MET A 1 39.09 -36.53 7.08
CA MET A 1 37.98 -35.62 6.92
C MET A 1 37.61 -35.09 8.32
N PHE A 2 38.28 -34.02 8.76
CA PHE A 2 38.05 -33.43 10.09
C PHE A 2 37.08 -32.25 9.94
N ALA A 3 35.88 -32.40 10.50
CA ALA A 3 34.90 -31.31 10.60
C ALA A 3 35.27 -30.41 11.78
N PHE A 4 35.88 -29.26 11.52
CA PHE A 4 36.06 -28.20 12.51
C PHE A 4 34.76 -27.36 12.56
N ALA A 5 33.93 -27.59 13.55
CA ALA A 5 32.81 -26.75 13.90
C ALA A 5 33.34 -25.47 14.59
N PHE A 6 33.56 -24.42 13.85
CA PHE A 6 33.85 -23.08 14.40
C PHE A 6 32.53 -22.39 14.75
N LYS A 7 32.33 -22.13 16.04
CA LYS A 7 31.22 -21.34 16.57
C LYS A 7 31.50 -19.85 16.29
N ILE A 8 31.01 -19.31 15.16
CA ILE A 8 31.21 -17.90 14.78
C ILE A 8 30.25 -17.05 15.62
N ARG A 9 30.78 -16.14 16.45
CA ARG A 9 30.02 -15.30 17.39
C ARG A 9 29.66 -13.92 16.87
N SER A 10 30.20 -13.49 15.73
CA SER A 10 29.88 -12.18 15.14
C SER A 10 30.21 -12.11 13.64
N TYR A 11 29.51 -11.22 12.92
CA TYR A 11 29.73 -10.93 11.50
C TYR A 11 31.16 -10.51 11.16
N SER A 12 31.80 -9.74 12.05
CA SER A 12 33.20 -9.32 11.89
C SER A 12 34.18 -10.49 11.92
N GLN A 13 33.93 -11.51 12.72
CA GLN A 13 34.76 -12.73 12.77
C GLN A 13 34.59 -13.58 11.52
N LEU A 14 33.38 -13.66 10.95
CA LEU A 14 33.11 -14.36 9.70
C LEU A 14 33.82 -13.68 8.51
N CYS A 15 33.73 -12.36 8.41
CA CYS A 15 34.42 -11.58 7.37
C CYS A 15 35.95 -11.70 7.46
N LEU A 16 36.54 -11.70 8.66
CA LEU A 16 37.98 -11.89 8.85
C LEU A 16 38.44 -13.30 8.47
N PHE A 17 37.70 -14.31 8.84
CA PHE A 17 37.99 -15.70 8.49
C PHE A 17 37.94 -15.92 6.97
N GLN A 18 36.93 -15.39 6.29
CA GLN A 18 36.78 -15.51 4.83
C GLN A 18 37.83 -14.72 4.06
N LYS A 19 38.23 -13.52 4.54
CA LYS A 19 39.38 -12.78 3.97
C LYS A 19 40.67 -13.59 4.06
N GLN A 20 40.90 -14.32 5.14
CA GLN A 20 42.08 -15.17 5.29
C GLN A 20 42.02 -16.41 4.38
N VAL A 21 40.84 -17.03 4.20
CA VAL A 21 40.66 -18.17 3.31
C VAL A 21 40.80 -17.78 1.84
N ALA A 22 40.20 -16.65 1.42
CA ALA A 22 40.29 -16.13 0.06
C ALA A 22 41.73 -15.73 -0.30
N LYS A 23 42.45 -15.10 0.62
CA LYS A 23 43.87 -14.74 0.44
C LYS A 23 44.78 -15.95 0.29
N ARG A 24 44.46 -17.07 0.97
CA ARG A 24 45.19 -18.34 0.83
C ARG A 24 44.87 -19.08 -0.49
N ALA A 25 43.67 -18.86 -1.05
CA ALA A 25 43.21 -19.54 -2.26
C ALA A 25 43.52 -18.75 -3.57
N GLY A 26 44.16 -17.56 -3.47
CA GLY A 26 44.51 -16.74 -4.65
C GLY A 26 43.29 -16.15 -5.41
N TRP A 27 42.15 -16.02 -4.76
CA TRP A 27 40.91 -15.57 -5.38
C TRP A 27 40.75 -14.05 -5.29
N CYS A 28 40.48 -13.37 -6.41
CA CYS A 28 40.09 -11.99 -6.43
C CYS A 28 38.71 -11.81 -5.77
N TYR A 29 38.61 -10.88 -4.84
CA TYR A 29 37.39 -10.51 -4.14
C TYR A 29 36.43 -9.82 -5.10
N ASN A 30 35.47 -10.54 -5.65
CA ASN A 30 34.43 -9.96 -6.51
C ASN A 30 33.21 -9.51 -5.67
N GLN A 31 32.68 -8.32 -5.99
CA GLN A 31 31.45 -7.71 -5.41
C GLN A 31 30.26 -8.68 -5.36
N VAL A 32 30.20 -9.63 -6.29
CA VAL A 32 29.18 -10.69 -6.37
C VAL A 32 29.18 -11.60 -5.13
N TYR A 33 30.36 -11.85 -4.53
CA TYR A 33 30.47 -12.74 -3.36
C TYR A 33 29.91 -12.07 -2.08
N ILE A 34 30.13 -10.75 -1.95
CA ILE A 34 29.62 -9.97 -0.82
C ILE A 34 28.10 -9.86 -0.86
N ASN A 35 27.52 -9.73 -2.06
CA ASN A 35 26.07 -9.68 -2.26
C ASN A 35 25.40 -11.05 -1.97
N ASN A 36 26.05 -12.15 -2.30
CA ASN A 36 25.56 -13.49 -1.97
C ASN A 36 25.61 -13.78 -0.46
N ILE A 37 26.64 -13.28 0.26
CA ILE A 37 26.73 -13.43 1.72
C ILE A 37 25.71 -12.55 2.43
N LYS A 38 25.50 -11.31 1.97
CA LYS A 38 24.44 -10.44 2.50
C LYS A 38 23.06 -11.05 2.24
N GLY A 39 22.83 -11.61 1.04
CA GLY A 39 21.60 -12.34 0.70
C GLY A 39 21.38 -13.57 1.58
N PHE A 40 22.43 -14.35 1.85
CA PHE A 40 22.35 -15.56 2.72
C PHE A 40 22.08 -15.23 4.19
N TYR A 41 22.64 -14.13 4.69
CA TYR A 41 22.38 -13.68 6.08
C TYR A 41 20.97 -13.11 6.26
N ILE A 42 20.43 -12.42 5.22
CA ILE A 42 19.05 -11.94 5.21
C ILE A 42 18.06 -13.12 5.11
N MET A 43 18.42 -14.21 4.40
CA MET A 43 17.60 -15.43 4.33
C MET A 43 17.60 -16.25 5.65
N ALA A 44 18.54 -15.98 6.57
CA ALA A 44 18.59 -16.65 7.90
C ALA A 44 17.74 -15.94 8.97
N GLN A 45 17.22 -14.74 8.69
CA GLN A 45 16.36 -14.01 9.63
C GLN A 45 14.90 -14.40 9.42
N ASN A 46 14.18 -14.75 10.51
CA ASN A 46 12.74 -15.04 10.44
C ASN A 46 11.97 -13.90 9.81
N ILE A 47 10.98 -14.22 8.97
CA ILE A 47 10.21 -13.19 8.25
C ILE A 47 9.46 -12.23 9.18
N ILE A 48 8.99 -12.71 10.35
CA ILE A 48 8.32 -11.85 11.34
C ILE A 48 9.30 -10.81 11.89
N ASP A 49 10.54 -11.21 12.14
CA ASP A 49 11.58 -10.28 12.62
C ASP A 49 11.93 -9.24 11.55
N GLN A 50 12.02 -9.65 10.28
CA GLN A 50 12.20 -8.69 9.16
C GLN A 50 11.05 -7.69 9.05
N LEU A 51 9.80 -8.16 9.18
CA LEU A 51 8.61 -7.29 9.16
C LEU A 51 8.59 -6.35 10.38
N ARG A 52 9.01 -6.84 11.54
CA ARG A 52 9.12 -6.05 12.77
C ARG A 52 10.22 -5.00 12.69
N GLU A 53 11.38 -5.36 12.16
CA GLU A 53 12.49 -4.42 11.94
C GLU A 53 12.09 -3.28 11.00
N ARG A 54 11.24 -3.54 10.02
CA ARG A 54 10.63 -2.50 9.17
C ARG A 54 9.52 -1.70 9.86
N GLY A 55 9.10 -2.08 11.06
CA GLY A 55 8.04 -1.40 11.82
C GLY A 55 6.63 -1.75 11.36
N LEU A 56 6.47 -2.79 10.53
CA LEU A 56 5.16 -3.20 9.99
C LEU A 56 4.29 -3.86 11.05
N VAL A 57 4.86 -4.75 11.88
CA VAL A 57 4.12 -5.59 12.84
C VAL A 57 3.58 -4.76 14.00
N LYS A 58 2.30 -4.94 14.32
CA LYS A 58 1.62 -4.36 15.48
C LYS A 58 1.34 -5.40 16.54
N GLN A 59 0.55 -6.40 16.24
CA GLN A 59 0.13 -7.45 17.16
C GLN A 59 0.31 -8.82 16.51
N VAL A 60 0.68 -9.81 17.30
CA VAL A 60 0.86 -11.20 16.84
C VAL A 60 0.27 -12.13 17.89
N VAL A 61 -0.47 -13.14 17.46
CA VAL A 61 -0.98 -14.20 18.32
C VAL A 61 0.07 -15.30 18.39
N PHE A 62 0.55 -15.63 19.62
CA PHE A 62 1.56 -16.66 19.87
C PHE A 62 2.81 -16.53 18.97
N GLU A 63 3.49 -15.38 19.10
CA GLU A 63 4.56 -14.98 18.20
C GLU A 63 5.69 -16.03 18.07
N GLU A 64 6.14 -16.60 19.16
CA GLU A 64 7.25 -17.57 19.13
C GLU A 64 6.85 -18.88 18.43
N ASP A 65 5.62 -19.35 18.65
CA ASP A 65 5.09 -20.53 17.96
C ASP A 65 4.90 -20.25 16.46
N LEU A 66 4.42 -19.05 16.11
CA LEU A 66 4.29 -18.62 14.72
C LEU A 66 5.66 -18.56 14.03
N LYS A 67 6.67 -17.95 14.66
CA LYS A 67 8.03 -17.89 14.11
C LYS A 67 8.59 -19.28 13.84
N LYS A 68 8.46 -20.18 14.81
CA LYS A 68 8.89 -21.57 14.67
C LYS A 68 8.19 -22.25 13.50
N LEU A 69 6.87 -22.11 13.39
CA LEU A 69 6.08 -22.71 12.32
C LEU A 69 6.50 -22.20 10.93
N LEU A 70 6.77 -20.88 10.80
CA LEU A 70 7.22 -20.27 9.54
C LEU A 70 8.64 -20.71 9.16
N ASP A 71 9.52 -20.99 10.13
CA ASP A 71 10.88 -21.48 9.87
C ASP A 71 10.89 -22.98 9.50
N GLU A 72 9.88 -23.76 9.91
CA GLU A 72 9.77 -25.19 9.61
C GLU A 72 9.38 -25.49 8.14
N GLY A 73 8.83 -24.53 7.41
CA GLY A 73 8.47 -24.69 6.00
C GLY A 73 7.42 -23.75 5.48
N SER A 74 6.99 -23.99 4.23
CA SER A 74 5.96 -23.17 3.56
C SER A 74 4.62 -23.30 4.28
N GLN A 75 4.09 -22.17 4.73
CA GLN A 75 2.78 -22.08 5.37
C GLN A 75 1.80 -21.30 4.49
N SER A 76 0.51 -21.66 4.53
CA SER A 76 -0.53 -20.88 3.89
C SER A 76 -1.05 -19.80 4.83
N PHE A 77 -1.09 -18.57 4.33
CA PHE A 77 -1.65 -17.41 5.04
C PHE A 77 -2.68 -16.69 4.18
N TYR A 78 -3.63 -15.95 4.77
CA TYR A 78 -4.57 -15.19 3.98
C TYR A 78 -4.65 -13.72 4.38
N ILE A 79 -5.02 -12.90 3.38
CA ILE A 79 -5.39 -11.49 3.53
C ILE A 79 -6.71 -11.27 2.79
N GLY A 80 -7.68 -10.66 3.48
CA GLY A 80 -9.00 -10.36 2.94
C GLY A 80 -9.12 -8.92 2.41
N PHE A 81 -9.87 -8.76 1.32
CA PHE A 81 -10.16 -7.48 0.69
C PHE A 81 -11.63 -7.40 0.31
N ASP A 82 -12.38 -6.51 0.93
CA ASP A 82 -13.74 -6.19 0.51
C ASP A 82 -13.72 -5.33 -0.77
N PRO A 83 -14.34 -5.78 -1.87
CA PRO A 83 -14.32 -5.11 -3.17
C PRO A 83 -15.30 -3.92 -3.21
N THR A 84 -15.05 -2.91 -2.36
CA THR A 84 -15.92 -1.74 -2.19
C THR A 84 -15.72 -0.66 -3.26
N ALA A 85 -14.82 -0.88 -4.20
CA ALA A 85 -14.54 -0.04 -5.37
C ALA A 85 -13.94 -0.92 -6.49
N ASP A 86 -13.92 -0.41 -7.72
CA ASP A 86 -13.32 -1.04 -8.89
C ASP A 86 -11.79 -0.89 -8.97
N SER A 87 -11.14 -0.46 -7.91
CA SER A 87 -9.68 -0.35 -7.80
C SER A 87 -9.19 -0.47 -6.37
N LEU A 88 -8.01 -1.07 -6.23
CA LEU A 88 -7.19 -0.92 -5.03
C LEU A 88 -6.72 0.53 -4.89
N HIS A 89 -6.52 0.98 -3.67
CA HIS A 89 -5.95 2.29 -3.34
C HIS A 89 -4.75 2.14 -2.40
N VAL A 90 -4.06 3.23 -2.11
CA VAL A 90 -2.87 3.26 -1.24
C VAL A 90 -3.08 2.54 0.11
N GLY A 91 -4.30 2.57 0.67
CA GLY A 91 -4.60 1.82 1.91
C GLY A 91 -4.48 0.29 1.78
N HIS A 92 -4.73 -0.27 0.59
CA HIS A 92 -4.54 -1.70 0.30
C HIS A 92 -3.09 -2.05 -0.05
N PHE A 93 -2.31 -1.06 -0.50
CA PHE A 93 -0.97 -1.26 -1.01
C PHE A 93 -0.06 -1.93 0.02
N MET A 94 -0.10 -1.48 1.28
CA MET A 94 0.72 -2.07 2.34
C MET A 94 0.40 -3.56 2.56
N GLN A 95 -0.87 -3.95 2.52
CA GLN A 95 -1.27 -5.35 2.66
C GLN A 95 -0.73 -6.20 1.51
N MET A 96 -0.71 -5.66 0.28
CA MET A 96 -0.12 -6.34 -0.87
C MET A 96 1.40 -6.47 -0.76
N ILE A 97 2.09 -5.47 -0.19
CA ILE A 97 3.54 -5.54 0.09
C ILE A 97 3.84 -6.62 1.13
N VAL A 98 3.03 -6.72 2.17
CA VAL A 98 3.16 -7.80 3.17
C VAL A 98 2.93 -9.16 2.53
N ALA A 99 1.87 -9.32 1.73
CA ALA A 99 1.60 -10.56 1.00
C ALA A 99 2.80 -10.97 0.12
N LYS A 100 3.37 -10.01 -0.61
CA LYS A 100 4.57 -10.24 -1.42
C LYS A 100 5.77 -10.66 -0.58
N ARG A 101 6.03 -10.00 0.55
CA ARG A 101 7.18 -10.34 1.43
C ARG A 101 7.07 -11.75 2.00
N LEU A 102 5.89 -12.13 2.47
CA LEU A 102 5.63 -13.48 2.97
C LEU A 102 5.75 -14.51 1.84
N GLN A 103 5.28 -14.19 0.63
CA GLN A 103 5.44 -15.07 -0.53
C GLN A 103 6.90 -15.22 -0.93
N ASP A 104 7.67 -14.13 -0.95
CA ASP A 104 9.10 -14.15 -1.28
C ASP A 104 9.92 -14.91 -0.21
N ALA A 105 9.43 -14.98 1.03
CA ALA A 105 9.98 -15.83 2.10
C ALA A 105 9.59 -17.32 2.00
N GLY A 106 8.81 -17.71 0.97
CA GLY A 106 8.46 -19.11 0.71
C GLY A 106 7.06 -19.53 1.14
N HIS A 107 6.27 -18.63 1.76
CA HIS A 107 4.91 -18.94 2.20
C HIS A 107 3.89 -18.71 1.08
N ARG A 108 2.73 -19.40 1.16
CA ARG A 108 1.68 -19.35 0.14
C ARG A 108 0.58 -18.35 0.51
N PRO A 109 0.41 -17.26 -0.24
CA PRO A 109 -0.68 -16.32 -0.01
C PRO A 109 -2.02 -16.87 -0.53
N ILE A 110 -3.06 -16.70 0.27
CA ILE A 110 -4.45 -16.82 -0.13
C ILE A 110 -5.03 -15.41 -0.13
N ILE A 111 -5.38 -14.93 -1.30
CA ILE A 111 -6.02 -13.63 -1.46
C ILE A 111 -7.51 -13.85 -1.46
N LEU A 112 -8.16 -13.45 -0.36
CA LEU A 112 -9.61 -13.57 -0.21
C LEU A 112 -10.28 -12.28 -0.69
N ILE A 113 -11.16 -12.39 -1.66
CA ILE A 113 -12.05 -11.30 -2.06
C ILE A 113 -13.37 -11.46 -1.30
N GLY A 114 -13.75 -10.43 -0.58
CA GLY A 114 -14.94 -10.38 0.26
C GLY A 114 -16.23 -10.12 -0.53
N GLY A 115 -16.55 -10.95 -1.55
CA GLY A 115 -17.77 -10.77 -2.36
C GLY A 115 -19.05 -10.97 -1.55
N GLY A 116 -19.05 -11.92 -0.59
CA GLY A 116 -20.16 -12.11 0.35
C GLY A 116 -20.17 -11.10 1.48
N THR A 117 -19.02 -10.85 2.12
CA THR A 117 -18.90 -9.89 3.23
C THR A 117 -19.15 -8.45 2.81
N ALA A 118 -18.85 -8.07 1.56
CA ALA A 118 -19.15 -6.74 1.03
C ALA A 118 -20.65 -6.43 0.96
N MET A 119 -21.52 -7.44 0.93
CA MET A 119 -22.98 -7.26 1.01
C MET A 119 -23.45 -6.84 2.40
N VAL A 120 -22.67 -7.13 3.43
CA VAL A 120 -22.93 -6.77 4.82
C VAL A 120 -22.20 -5.48 5.20
N GLY A 121 -20.91 -5.42 4.93
CA GLY A 121 -20.02 -4.31 5.23
C GLY A 121 -19.39 -4.39 6.61
N ASP A 122 -18.05 -4.33 6.64
CA ASP A 122 -17.25 -4.34 7.87
C ASP A 122 -17.49 -3.08 8.73
N PRO A 123 -17.91 -3.23 10.00
CA PRO A 123 -18.07 -2.12 10.92
C PRO A 123 -16.76 -1.60 11.52
N SER A 124 -15.65 -2.35 11.39
CA SER A 124 -14.38 -2.05 12.06
C SER A 124 -13.82 -0.68 11.64
N GLY A 125 -13.42 0.12 12.63
CA GLY A 125 -12.80 1.44 12.40
C GLY A 125 -13.70 2.46 11.68
N ARG A 126 -15.03 2.33 11.79
CA ARG A 126 -16.03 3.20 11.15
C ARG A 126 -17.05 3.71 12.14
N THR A 127 -17.61 4.86 11.81
CA THR A 127 -18.70 5.47 12.59
C THR A 127 -20.07 5.28 11.92
N ASP A 128 -20.11 5.01 10.61
CA ASP A 128 -21.34 4.92 9.82
C ASP A 128 -21.42 3.61 9.04
N MET A 129 -22.65 3.12 8.82
CA MET A 129 -22.92 1.92 8.03
C MET A 129 -22.50 2.13 6.57
N ARG A 130 -21.99 1.08 5.91
CA ARG A 130 -21.70 1.11 4.48
C ARG A 130 -22.99 1.14 3.65
N SER A 131 -22.95 1.83 2.51
CA SER A 131 -24.00 1.68 1.49
C SER A 131 -23.95 0.27 0.89
N MET A 132 -25.14 -0.34 0.76
CA MET A 132 -25.25 -1.67 0.13
C MET A 132 -24.99 -1.56 -1.36
N MET A 133 -24.16 -2.48 -1.90
CA MET A 133 -23.83 -2.59 -3.31
C MET A 133 -24.63 -3.74 -3.94
N THR A 134 -24.90 -3.65 -5.25
CA THR A 134 -25.50 -4.75 -5.99
C THR A 134 -24.50 -5.88 -6.24
N LYS A 135 -25.00 -7.11 -6.49
CA LYS A 135 -24.16 -8.27 -6.81
C LYS A 135 -23.28 -8.02 -8.04
N GLU A 136 -23.84 -7.37 -9.05
CA GLU A 136 -23.18 -7.04 -10.32
C GLU A 136 -22.02 -6.08 -10.09
N THR A 137 -22.23 -5.03 -9.26
CA THR A 137 -21.18 -4.08 -8.89
C THR A 137 -20.06 -4.78 -8.13
N ILE A 138 -20.40 -5.66 -7.18
CA ILE A 138 -19.41 -6.43 -6.42
C ILE A 138 -18.61 -7.33 -7.37
N GLN A 139 -19.26 -8.05 -8.28
CA GLN A 139 -18.58 -8.93 -9.23
C GLN A 139 -17.62 -8.16 -10.14
N HIS A 140 -18.06 -7.02 -10.66
CA HIS A 140 -17.18 -6.12 -11.44
C HIS A 140 -15.93 -5.71 -10.65
N ASN A 141 -16.10 -5.29 -9.39
CA ASN A 141 -15.00 -4.89 -8.53
C ASN A 141 -14.05 -6.06 -8.24
N VAL A 142 -14.57 -7.27 -8.02
CA VAL A 142 -13.78 -8.51 -7.86
C VAL A 142 -12.85 -8.71 -9.07
N ASP A 143 -13.38 -8.59 -10.28
CA ASP A 143 -12.59 -8.79 -11.50
C ASP A 143 -11.52 -7.71 -11.70
N CYS A 144 -11.82 -6.48 -11.28
CA CYS A 144 -10.84 -5.39 -11.27
C CYS A 144 -9.71 -5.65 -10.26
N PHE A 145 -10.03 -6.14 -9.05
CA PHE A 145 -9.05 -6.47 -8.01
C PHE A 145 -8.10 -7.58 -8.46
N LYS A 146 -8.62 -8.66 -9.06
CA LYS A 146 -7.82 -9.78 -9.58
C LYS A 146 -6.66 -9.30 -10.47
N LYS A 147 -6.99 -8.42 -11.43
CA LYS A 147 -6.01 -7.87 -12.39
C LYS A 147 -4.92 -7.03 -11.71
N GLN A 148 -5.28 -6.28 -10.67
CA GLN A 148 -4.34 -5.42 -9.96
C GLN A 148 -3.45 -6.20 -9.00
N MET A 149 -3.99 -7.20 -8.31
CA MET A 149 -3.26 -8.04 -7.34
C MET A 149 -2.16 -8.88 -8.00
N ALA A 150 -2.37 -9.30 -9.25
CA ALA A 150 -1.38 -10.03 -10.04
C ALA A 150 -0.07 -9.27 -10.28
N LYS A 151 -0.03 -7.97 -10.02
CA LYS A 151 1.21 -7.16 -10.07
C LYS A 151 2.08 -7.35 -8.82
N PHE A 152 1.52 -7.83 -7.72
CA PHE A 152 2.21 -7.92 -6.43
C PHE A 152 2.55 -9.35 -6.05
N VAL A 153 1.65 -10.29 -6.27
CA VAL A 153 1.83 -11.70 -5.91
C VAL A 153 1.89 -12.58 -7.15
N ARG A 154 2.67 -13.66 -7.08
CA ARG A 154 2.78 -14.64 -8.15
C ARG A 154 1.66 -15.66 -8.03
N PHE A 155 0.97 -15.93 -9.14
CA PHE A 155 -0.06 -16.95 -9.27
C PHE A 155 0.45 -18.22 -9.95
N GLU A 156 1.76 -18.32 -10.13
CA GLU A 156 2.46 -19.47 -10.71
C GLU A 156 3.67 -19.83 -9.85
N GLY A 157 4.17 -21.06 -10.00
CA GLY A 157 5.30 -21.57 -9.25
C GLY A 157 4.91 -22.34 -7.97
N GLU A 158 5.89 -22.74 -7.19
CA GLU A 158 5.75 -23.67 -6.06
C GLU A 158 4.84 -23.14 -4.96
N ASN A 159 4.98 -21.86 -4.59
CA ASN A 159 4.14 -21.17 -3.60
C ASN A 159 3.17 -20.18 -4.25
N ALA A 160 2.60 -20.56 -5.39
CA ALA A 160 1.63 -19.75 -6.12
C ALA A 160 0.48 -19.28 -5.22
N ALA A 161 0.11 -18.02 -5.37
CA ALA A 161 -1.03 -17.45 -4.66
C ALA A 161 -2.33 -18.12 -5.07
N ILE A 162 -3.25 -18.29 -4.13
CA ILE A 162 -4.61 -18.75 -4.38
C ILE A 162 -5.53 -17.55 -4.27
N LEU A 163 -6.38 -17.34 -5.28
CA LEU A 163 -7.42 -16.33 -5.24
C LEU A 163 -8.76 -17.00 -5.00
N VAL A 164 -9.49 -16.54 -3.98
CA VAL A 164 -10.82 -17.07 -3.61
C VAL A 164 -11.80 -15.92 -3.39
N ASN A 165 -13.08 -16.23 -3.56
CA ASN A 165 -14.17 -15.32 -3.24
C ASN A 165 -15.04 -15.95 -2.14
N ASN A 166 -15.24 -15.25 -1.02
CA ASN A 166 -16.06 -15.79 0.07
C ASN A 166 -17.55 -15.86 -0.27
N ALA A 167 -17.99 -15.24 -1.35
CA ALA A 167 -19.33 -15.46 -1.90
C ALA A 167 -19.59 -16.94 -2.23
N ASP A 168 -18.54 -17.70 -2.61
CA ASP A 168 -18.63 -19.11 -3.00
C ASP A 168 -19.07 -20.03 -1.84
N TRP A 169 -18.99 -19.58 -0.61
CA TRP A 169 -19.43 -20.36 0.56
C TRP A 169 -20.38 -19.59 1.48
N LEU A 170 -20.41 -18.26 1.45
CA LEU A 170 -21.29 -17.46 2.31
C LEU A 170 -22.71 -17.35 1.75
N LEU A 171 -22.88 -17.33 0.40
CA LEU A 171 -24.19 -17.09 -0.20
C LEU A 171 -25.11 -18.33 -0.17
N ASP A 172 -24.53 -19.52 -0.11
CA ASP A 172 -25.26 -20.79 -0.09
C ASP A 172 -25.42 -21.35 1.33
N LEU A 173 -25.01 -20.59 2.38
CA LEU A 173 -25.13 -21.03 3.77
C LEU A 173 -26.58 -21.18 4.20
N ASN A 174 -26.92 -22.34 4.77
CA ASN A 174 -28.16 -22.47 5.54
C ASN A 174 -27.98 -21.69 6.86
N TYR A 175 -28.89 -20.77 7.12
CA TYR A 175 -28.83 -19.90 8.27
C TYR A 175 -28.83 -20.65 9.61
N ILE A 176 -29.66 -21.67 9.76
CA ILE A 176 -29.76 -22.46 10.99
C ILE A 176 -28.48 -23.28 11.22
N ASP A 177 -27.97 -23.90 10.16
CA ASP A 177 -26.74 -24.68 10.25
C ASP A 177 -25.55 -23.78 10.61
N PHE A 178 -25.47 -22.57 10.02
CA PHE A 178 -24.45 -21.59 10.36
C PHE A 178 -24.54 -21.13 11.83
N LEU A 179 -25.74 -20.86 12.35
CA LEU A 179 -25.92 -20.51 13.76
C LEU A 179 -25.51 -21.66 14.69
N ARG A 180 -25.81 -22.90 14.33
CA ARG A 180 -25.44 -24.08 15.14
C ARG A 180 -23.95 -24.38 15.06
N GLU A 181 -23.36 -24.31 13.88
CA GLU A 181 -21.95 -24.64 13.68
C GLU A 181 -21.01 -23.53 14.15
N VAL A 182 -21.29 -22.29 13.79
CA VAL A 182 -20.44 -21.14 14.04
C VAL A 182 -20.95 -20.34 15.23
N GLY A 183 -22.20 -19.87 15.20
CA GLY A 183 -22.78 -19.00 16.20
C GLY A 183 -22.69 -19.53 17.63
N ALA A 184 -22.86 -20.85 17.83
CA ALA A 184 -22.75 -21.48 19.15
C ALA A 184 -21.35 -21.32 19.81
N ASN A 185 -20.32 -20.95 19.06
CA ASN A 185 -18.97 -20.73 19.58
C ASN A 185 -18.72 -19.28 20.00
N PHE A 186 -19.69 -18.37 19.79
CA PHE A 186 -19.55 -16.94 20.07
C PHE A 186 -20.42 -16.52 21.24
N SER A 187 -19.83 -15.83 22.19
CA SER A 187 -20.58 -15.19 23.30
C SER A 187 -20.91 -13.75 22.89
N VAL A 188 -22.18 -13.42 22.86
CA VAL A 188 -22.67 -12.05 22.56
C VAL A 188 -22.06 -11.03 23.51
N ASN A 189 -21.98 -11.34 24.82
CA ASN A 189 -21.37 -10.44 25.81
C ASN A 189 -19.91 -10.15 25.49
N ARG A 190 -19.14 -11.17 25.08
CA ARG A 190 -17.73 -10.98 24.68
C ARG A 190 -17.63 -10.18 23.37
N MET A 191 -18.50 -10.45 22.39
CA MET A 191 -18.53 -9.72 21.13
C MET A 191 -18.80 -8.23 21.35
N LEU A 192 -19.78 -7.89 22.19
CA LEU A 192 -20.12 -6.48 22.50
C LEU A 192 -18.98 -5.69 23.14
N THR A 193 -18.02 -6.36 23.78
CA THR A 193 -16.82 -5.70 24.33
C THR A 193 -15.69 -5.54 23.32
N ALA A 194 -15.83 -6.12 22.10
CA ALA A 194 -14.80 -6.07 21.08
C ALA A 194 -14.62 -4.65 20.53
N GLU A 195 -13.35 -4.26 20.30
CA GLU A 195 -13.00 -2.91 19.82
C GLU A 195 -13.68 -2.54 18.50
N CYS A 196 -13.84 -3.52 17.59
CA CYS A 196 -14.47 -3.32 16.30
C CYS A 196 -15.94 -2.83 16.40
N TYR A 197 -16.62 -3.07 17.52
CA TYR A 197 -18.01 -2.65 17.71
C TYR A 197 -18.18 -1.37 18.54
N LYS A 198 -17.18 -0.97 19.35
CA LYS A 198 -17.32 0.15 20.31
C LYS A 198 -17.85 1.43 19.65
N GLN A 199 -17.26 1.86 18.54
CA GLN A 199 -17.67 3.09 17.86
C GLN A 199 -19.07 3.01 17.26
N ARG A 200 -19.48 1.79 16.85
CA ARG A 200 -20.80 1.56 16.27
C ARG A 200 -21.89 1.43 17.33
N LEU A 201 -21.57 0.90 18.51
CA LEU A 201 -22.53 0.80 19.63
C LEU A 201 -23.08 2.16 20.05
N GLU A 202 -22.26 3.20 20.05
CA GLU A 202 -22.68 4.57 20.38
C GLU A 202 -23.67 5.16 19.37
N LYS A 203 -23.58 4.76 18.09
CA LYS A 203 -24.41 5.27 16.99
C LYS A 203 -25.49 4.30 16.51
N GLY A 204 -25.57 3.12 17.11
CA GLY A 204 -26.52 2.06 16.77
C GLY A 204 -25.88 1.02 15.82
N LEU A 205 -25.43 -0.10 16.41
CA LEU A 205 -24.95 -1.28 15.70
C LEU A 205 -26.14 -2.12 15.22
N THR A 206 -26.21 -2.38 13.93
CA THR A 206 -27.27 -3.27 13.38
C THR A 206 -26.91 -4.73 13.58
N PHE A 207 -27.95 -5.61 13.63
CA PHE A 207 -27.73 -7.06 13.68
C PHE A 207 -26.93 -7.57 12.46
N LEU A 208 -27.11 -6.95 11.30
CA LEU A 208 -26.37 -7.26 10.09
C LEU A 208 -24.86 -7.04 10.30
N GLU A 209 -24.47 -5.86 10.75
CA GLU A 209 -23.06 -5.52 11.03
C GLU A 209 -22.47 -6.38 12.16
N PHE A 210 -23.29 -6.70 13.18
CA PHE A 210 -22.87 -7.55 14.30
C PHE A 210 -22.46 -8.96 13.86
N ASN A 211 -23.07 -9.48 12.81
CA ASN A 211 -22.73 -10.80 12.25
C ASN A 211 -21.43 -10.78 11.42
N TYR A 212 -20.86 -9.63 11.09
CA TYR A 212 -19.64 -9.58 10.26
C TYR A 212 -18.47 -10.36 10.87
N MET A 213 -18.26 -10.26 12.18
CA MET A 213 -17.24 -11.04 12.90
C MET A 213 -17.39 -12.55 12.71
N LEU A 214 -18.63 -13.06 12.74
CA LEU A 214 -18.90 -14.49 12.54
C LEU A 214 -18.56 -14.91 11.10
N MET A 215 -18.91 -14.08 10.12
CA MET A 215 -18.64 -14.35 8.71
C MET A 215 -17.14 -14.38 8.41
N GLN A 216 -16.37 -13.40 8.89
CA GLN A 216 -14.91 -13.37 8.73
C GLN A 216 -14.23 -14.52 9.49
N SER A 217 -14.76 -14.92 10.65
CA SER A 217 -14.26 -16.09 11.38
C SER A 217 -14.54 -17.39 10.63
N TYR A 218 -15.68 -17.49 9.97
CA TYR A 218 -16.03 -18.63 9.13
C TYR A 218 -15.15 -18.68 7.86
N ASP A 219 -14.83 -17.54 7.27
CA ASP A 219 -13.87 -17.46 6.16
C ASP A 219 -12.55 -18.13 6.56
N PHE A 220 -12.00 -17.78 7.73
CA PHE A 220 -10.76 -18.38 8.20
C PHE A 220 -10.89 -19.90 8.43
N LEU A 221 -11.99 -20.36 9.00
CA LEU A 221 -12.28 -21.77 9.20
C LEU A 221 -12.37 -22.52 7.85
N VAL A 222 -13.06 -21.97 6.86
CA VAL A 222 -13.15 -22.55 5.50
C VAL A 222 -11.79 -22.63 4.84
N LEU A 223 -10.98 -21.57 4.96
CA LEU A 223 -9.62 -21.53 4.40
C LEU A 223 -8.70 -22.52 5.10
N ASN A 224 -8.83 -22.68 6.41
CA ASN A 224 -8.07 -23.69 7.16
C ASN A 224 -8.44 -25.11 6.68
N ARG A 225 -9.74 -25.42 6.56
CA ARG A 225 -10.23 -26.72 6.10
C ARG A 225 -9.83 -27.06 4.66
N LYS A 226 -9.99 -26.09 3.74
CA LYS A 226 -9.78 -26.31 2.29
C LYS A 226 -8.31 -26.20 1.87
N TYR A 227 -7.54 -25.31 2.47
CA TYR A 227 -6.21 -24.95 1.99
C TYR A 227 -5.12 -25.05 3.07
N GLY A 228 -5.44 -25.53 4.25
CA GLY A 228 -4.49 -25.59 5.36
C GLY A 228 -4.00 -24.20 5.81
N CYS A 229 -4.83 -23.17 5.67
CA CYS A 229 -4.48 -21.82 6.08
C CYS A 229 -4.35 -21.73 7.60
N VAL A 230 -3.18 -21.32 8.08
CA VAL A 230 -2.87 -21.27 9.53
C VAL A 230 -2.71 -19.85 10.05
N LEU A 231 -2.53 -18.86 9.15
CA LEU A 231 -2.23 -17.49 9.53
C LEU A 231 -3.17 -16.52 8.81
N GLN A 232 -3.81 -15.64 9.59
CA GLN A 232 -4.54 -14.48 9.08
C GLN A 232 -3.68 -13.22 9.22
N CYS A 233 -3.62 -12.43 8.14
CA CYS A 233 -2.93 -11.15 8.08
C CYS A 233 -3.93 -10.01 7.82
N GLY A 234 -3.81 -8.89 8.52
CA GLY A 234 -4.73 -7.76 8.33
C GLY A 234 -4.25 -6.45 8.94
N GLY A 235 -5.04 -5.38 8.76
CA GLY A 235 -4.85 -4.11 9.45
C GLY A 235 -5.13 -4.23 10.94
N ASP A 236 -4.59 -3.31 11.73
CA ASP A 236 -4.76 -3.34 13.20
C ASP A 236 -6.22 -3.15 13.64
N ASP A 237 -7.02 -2.50 12.81
CA ASP A 237 -8.47 -2.38 12.99
C ASP A 237 -9.24 -3.72 12.87
N GLN A 238 -8.61 -4.75 12.30
CA GLN A 238 -9.17 -6.10 12.14
C GLN A 238 -8.89 -7.04 13.31
N TRP A 239 -8.13 -6.61 14.32
CA TRP A 239 -7.63 -7.47 15.39
C TRP A 239 -8.72 -8.33 16.06
N SER A 240 -9.85 -7.72 16.40
CA SER A 240 -10.96 -8.44 17.06
C SER A 240 -11.56 -9.54 16.19
N ASN A 241 -11.75 -9.27 14.89
CA ASN A 241 -12.28 -10.24 13.93
C ASN A 241 -11.28 -11.40 13.73
N MET A 242 -9.98 -11.06 13.64
CA MET A 242 -8.91 -12.05 13.44
C MET A 242 -8.76 -12.99 14.63
N LEU A 243 -8.80 -12.46 15.86
CA LEU A 243 -8.79 -13.25 17.08
C LEU A 243 -9.99 -14.21 17.15
N ALA A 244 -11.17 -13.73 16.79
CA ALA A 244 -12.40 -14.54 16.79
C ALA A 244 -12.28 -15.70 15.80
N GLY A 245 -11.69 -15.49 14.63
CA GLY A 245 -11.42 -16.54 13.64
C GLY A 245 -10.41 -17.58 14.13
N ALA A 246 -9.29 -17.14 14.72
CA ALA A 246 -8.30 -18.04 15.30
C ALA A 246 -8.87 -18.87 16.44
N ASP A 247 -9.67 -18.26 17.35
CA ASP A 247 -10.36 -18.95 18.42
C ASP A 247 -11.37 -19.99 17.89
N LEU A 248 -12.08 -19.67 16.81
CA LEU A 248 -13.03 -20.60 16.17
C LEU A 248 -12.32 -21.86 15.64
N ILE A 249 -11.20 -21.72 14.94
CA ILE A 249 -10.41 -22.84 14.44
C ILE A 249 -9.90 -23.71 15.60
N ARG A 250 -9.35 -23.09 16.65
CA ARG A 250 -8.87 -23.84 17.83
C ARG A 250 -9.96 -24.66 18.48
N ARG A 251 -11.18 -24.12 18.59
CA ARG A 251 -12.34 -24.82 19.19
C ARG A 251 -12.89 -25.92 18.30
N LYS A 252 -12.99 -25.67 16.99
CA LYS A 252 -13.63 -26.59 16.05
C LYS A 252 -12.69 -27.69 15.54
N GLU A 253 -11.45 -27.31 15.21
CA GLU A 253 -10.49 -28.18 14.54
C GLU A 253 -9.41 -28.70 15.49
N GLN A 254 -9.32 -28.17 16.72
CA GLN A 254 -8.24 -28.47 17.68
C GLN A 254 -6.85 -28.25 17.07
N LYS A 255 -6.72 -27.21 16.20
CA LYS A 255 -5.51 -26.84 15.50
C LYS A 255 -5.05 -25.45 15.92
N ASP A 256 -3.75 -25.21 15.83
CA ASP A 256 -3.21 -23.88 16.01
C ASP A 256 -3.58 -22.99 14.83
N ALA A 257 -3.98 -21.77 15.15
CA ALA A 257 -4.25 -20.72 14.20
C ALA A 257 -3.71 -19.38 14.73
N PHE A 258 -3.11 -18.62 13.84
CA PHE A 258 -2.36 -17.42 14.15
C PHE A 258 -2.96 -16.19 13.47
N ALA A 259 -2.66 -15.02 14.04
CA ALA A 259 -3.04 -13.75 13.48
C ALA A 259 -1.90 -12.76 13.65
N ILE A 260 -1.66 -11.94 12.63
CA ILE A 260 -0.70 -10.83 12.66
C ILE A 260 -1.35 -9.57 12.10
N THR A 261 -1.27 -8.48 12.86
CA THR A 261 -1.76 -7.18 12.38
C THR A 261 -0.60 -6.25 12.04
N PHE A 262 -0.88 -5.38 11.08
CA PHE A 262 0.03 -4.34 10.60
C PHE A 262 -0.55 -2.97 10.90
N GLY A 263 0.35 -2.03 11.24
CA GLY A 263 -0.03 -0.65 11.50
C GLY A 263 -0.70 -0.03 10.27
N LEU A 264 -1.68 0.85 10.50
CA LEU A 264 -2.27 1.60 9.41
C LEU A 264 -1.26 2.58 8.81
N LEU A 265 -1.30 2.74 7.49
CA LEU A 265 -0.46 3.72 6.80
C LEU A 265 -1.02 5.13 7.04
N THR A 266 -0.43 5.81 8.01
CA THR A 266 -0.83 7.16 8.44
C THR A 266 0.32 8.14 8.29
N THR A 267 -0.01 9.42 8.09
CA THR A 267 0.95 10.52 8.22
C THR A 267 1.45 10.65 9.66
N SER A 268 2.50 11.44 9.87
CA SER A 268 3.00 11.84 11.19
C SER A 268 1.93 12.53 12.06
N GLU A 269 0.91 13.12 11.43
CA GLU A 269 -0.25 13.74 12.09
C GLU A 269 -1.39 12.73 12.38
N GLY A 270 -1.21 11.44 12.07
CA GLY A 270 -2.22 10.39 12.32
C GLY A 270 -3.29 10.27 11.24
N ILE A 271 -3.21 11.02 10.14
CA ILE A 271 -4.19 10.97 9.05
C ILE A 271 -3.90 9.75 8.16
N LYS A 272 -4.92 8.97 7.81
CA LYS A 272 -4.77 7.82 6.89
C LYS A 272 -4.27 8.30 5.53
N MET A 273 -3.10 7.79 5.08
CA MET A 273 -2.52 8.12 3.76
C MET A 273 -3.38 7.57 2.61
N GLY A 274 -3.24 8.21 1.46
CA GLY A 274 -4.02 7.85 0.26
C GLY A 274 -5.42 8.44 0.22
N LYS A 275 -5.82 9.23 1.21
CA LYS A 275 -7.02 10.09 1.17
C LYS A 275 -6.57 11.53 0.95
N THR A 276 -7.05 12.14 -0.12
CA THR A 276 -6.79 13.56 -0.45
C THR A 276 -8.11 14.32 -0.54
N ALA A 277 -8.05 15.64 -0.61
CA ALA A 277 -9.25 16.47 -0.88
C ALA A 277 -9.94 16.09 -2.21
N LYS A 278 -9.23 15.44 -3.12
CA LYS A 278 -9.74 14.93 -4.41
C LYS A 278 -10.22 13.47 -4.35
N GLY A 279 -10.22 12.85 -3.18
CA GLY A 279 -10.59 11.45 -3.00
C GLY A 279 -9.39 10.51 -2.75
N ALA A 280 -9.57 9.22 -3.02
CA ALA A 280 -8.53 8.22 -2.81
C ALA A 280 -7.45 8.28 -3.92
N VAL A 281 -6.20 7.97 -3.53
CA VAL A 281 -5.11 7.73 -4.48
C VAL A 281 -5.18 6.26 -4.89
N TRP A 282 -5.54 6.03 -6.15
CA TRP A 282 -5.83 4.71 -6.69
C TRP A 282 -4.59 4.07 -7.33
N LEU A 283 -4.53 2.73 -7.32
CA LEU A 283 -3.49 1.98 -8.01
C LEU A 283 -3.82 1.75 -9.50
N ASN A 284 -5.05 2.04 -9.93
CA ASN A 284 -5.46 1.99 -11.33
C ASN A 284 -5.02 3.27 -12.05
N PRO A 285 -4.21 3.17 -13.14
CA PRO A 285 -3.72 4.35 -13.87
C PRO A 285 -4.81 5.21 -14.51
N ASN A 286 -6.00 4.62 -14.78
CA ASN A 286 -7.14 5.36 -15.31
C ASN A 286 -7.85 6.22 -14.25
N LYS A 287 -7.62 5.97 -12.95
CA LYS A 287 -8.20 6.74 -11.83
C LYS A 287 -7.21 7.71 -11.20
N THR A 288 -5.95 7.30 -11.11
CA THR A 288 -4.84 8.16 -10.71
C THR A 288 -3.72 7.94 -11.71
N ALA A 289 -3.47 8.92 -12.56
CA ALA A 289 -2.43 8.81 -13.58
C ALA A 289 -1.06 8.53 -12.93
N PRO A 290 -0.14 7.78 -13.58
CA PRO A 290 1.17 7.44 -13.02
C PRO A 290 1.96 8.68 -12.56
N TYR A 291 1.88 9.79 -13.29
CA TYR A 291 2.49 11.06 -12.89
C TYR A 291 1.86 11.65 -11.62
N ASP A 292 0.52 11.64 -11.50
CA ASP A 292 -0.17 12.12 -10.29
C ASP A 292 0.14 11.21 -9.08
N PHE A 293 0.27 9.90 -9.29
CA PHE A 293 0.69 8.93 -8.28
C PHE A 293 2.14 9.20 -7.82
N PHE A 294 3.06 9.44 -8.76
CA PHE A 294 4.44 9.84 -8.48
C PHE A 294 4.49 11.14 -7.67
N GLN A 295 3.74 12.17 -8.10
CA GLN A 295 3.70 13.46 -7.41
C GLN A 295 3.10 13.37 -6.00
N TYR A 296 2.12 12.48 -5.79
CA TYR A 296 1.60 12.24 -4.45
C TYR A 296 2.72 11.83 -3.49
N TRP A 297 3.52 10.83 -3.85
CA TRP A 297 4.61 10.34 -3.01
C TRP A 297 5.78 11.33 -2.90
N ARG A 298 6.08 12.05 -3.95
CA ARG A 298 7.11 13.08 -3.94
C ARG A 298 6.76 14.26 -3.03
N ASN A 299 5.49 14.50 -2.74
CA ASN A 299 5.01 15.64 -1.96
C ASN A 299 4.58 15.27 -0.53
N ILE A 300 4.86 14.07 -0.02
CA ILE A 300 4.62 13.73 1.38
C ILE A 300 5.52 14.57 2.31
N ALA A 301 5.13 14.68 3.57
CA ALA A 301 5.93 15.38 4.57
C ALA A 301 7.28 14.69 4.79
N ASP A 302 8.33 15.45 5.09
CA ASP A 302 9.69 14.91 5.32
C ASP A 302 9.70 13.87 6.44
N ALA A 303 8.93 14.11 7.51
CA ALA A 303 8.77 13.20 8.63
C ALA A 303 8.16 11.84 8.28
N ASP A 304 7.49 11.72 7.13
CA ASP A 304 6.84 10.49 6.70
C ASP A 304 7.71 9.64 5.76
N VAL A 305 8.77 10.21 5.18
CA VAL A 305 9.56 9.59 4.11
C VAL A 305 10.17 8.26 4.54
N GLU A 306 10.85 8.22 5.68
CA GLU A 306 11.48 7.00 6.20
C GLU A 306 10.44 5.91 6.45
N LYS A 307 9.33 6.24 7.11
CA LYS A 307 8.25 5.30 7.40
C LYS A 307 7.68 4.70 6.13
N VAL A 308 7.41 5.52 5.11
CA VAL A 308 6.86 5.05 3.84
C VAL A 308 7.85 4.17 3.09
N PHE A 309 9.15 4.51 3.07
CA PHE A 309 10.19 3.62 2.54
C PHE A 309 10.19 2.25 3.21
N ARG A 310 10.22 2.23 4.54
CA ARG A 310 10.24 0.98 5.32
C ARG A 310 9.02 0.11 5.04
N PHE A 311 7.84 0.71 4.93
CA PHE A 311 6.58 0.01 4.80
C PHE A 311 6.30 -0.48 3.38
N LEU A 312 6.55 0.37 2.39
CA LEU A 312 6.04 0.15 1.04
C LEU A 312 7.12 -0.23 0.01
N THR A 313 8.42 -0.18 0.36
CA THR A 313 9.48 -0.51 -0.60
C THR A 313 10.30 -1.72 -0.17
N PHE A 314 11.08 -2.27 -1.11
CA PHE A 314 12.06 -3.34 -0.87
C PHE A 314 13.48 -2.79 -0.71
N VAL A 315 13.65 -1.48 -0.65
CA VAL A 315 14.96 -0.83 -0.42
C VAL A 315 15.53 -1.33 0.90
N PRO A 316 16.83 -1.68 0.96
CA PRO A 316 17.50 -2.10 2.18
C PRO A 316 17.40 -1.05 3.30
N LEU A 317 17.33 -1.50 4.56
CA LEU A 317 17.14 -0.58 5.70
C LEU A 317 18.32 0.34 5.92
N ASP A 318 19.54 -0.11 5.64
CA ASP A 318 20.76 0.69 5.69
C ASP A 318 20.75 1.80 4.61
N GLU A 319 20.30 1.49 3.40
CA GLU A 319 20.12 2.49 2.33
C GLU A 319 19.02 3.50 2.69
N ILE A 320 17.90 3.04 3.27
CA ILE A 320 16.84 3.95 3.76
C ILE A 320 17.40 4.91 4.81
N ALA A 321 18.14 4.40 5.80
CA ALA A 321 18.72 5.22 6.84
C ALA A 321 19.70 6.28 6.28
N GLU A 322 20.48 5.93 5.26
CA GLU A 322 21.38 6.89 4.60
C GLU A 322 20.59 7.93 3.79
N LEU A 323 19.56 7.53 3.04
CA LEU A 323 18.72 8.43 2.24
C LEU A 323 17.95 9.43 3.10
N THR A 324 17.51 9.02 4.30
CA THR A 324 16.64 9.84 5.17
C THR A 324 17.38 10.49 6.34
N ARG A 325 18.70 10.34 6.41
CA ARG A 325 19.55 10.85 7.51
C ARG A 325 19.49 12.36 7.69
N TYR A 326 19.23 13.11 6.61
CA TYR A 326 19.28 14.56 6.61
C TYR A 326 17.89 15.18 6.49
N ASN A 327 17.64 16.21 7.29
CA ASN A 327 16.38 16.95 7.27
C ASN A 327 16.56 18.32 6.57
N ASP A 328 17.06 18.28 5.34
CA ASP A 328 17.32 19.45 4.49
C ASP A 328 16.98 19.17 3.02
N GLU A 329 17.47 19.97 2.09
CA GLU A 329 17.19 19.82 0.64
C GLU A 329 17.54 18.43 0.08
N ARG A 330 18.42 17.67 0.73
CA ARG A 330 18.76 16.30 0.35
C ARG A 330 17.58 15.35 0.50
N MET A 331 16.60 15.67 1.37
CA MET A 331 15.35 14.94 1.49
C MET A 331 14.55 14.92 0.19
N ASN A 332 14.67 15.94 -0.68
CA ASN A 332 14.03 15.95 -1.99
C ASN A 332 14.51 14.79 -2.89
N LYS A 333 15.78 14.38 -2.77
CA LYS A 333 16.32 13.21 -3.50
C LYS A 333 15.74 11.91 -2.94
N ALA A 334 15.61 11.81 -1.61
CA ALA A 334 14.96 10.67 -0.98
C ALA A 334 13.49 10.55 -1.41
N LYS A 335 12.75 11.66 -1.42
CA LYS A 335 11.36 11.68 -1.91
C LYS A 335 11.23 11.31 -3.39
N GLU A 336 12.16 11.78 -4.23
CA GLU A 336 12.20 11.42 -5.65
C GLU A 336 12.44 9.92 -5.83
N ARG A 337 13.41 9.35 -5.08
CA ARG A 337 13.69 7.92 -5.09
C ARG A 337 12.50 7.11 -4.60
N LEU A 338 11.85 7.53 -3.51
CA LEU A 338 10.66 6.89 -2.97
C LEU A 338 9.52 6.88 -4.00
N ALA A 339 9.22 8.03 -4.59
CA ALA A 339 8.17 8.15 -5.60
C ALA A 339 8.46 7.28 -6.82
N TYR A 340 9.72 7.19 -7.24
CA TYR A 340 10.16 6.32 -8.32
C TYR A 340 9.91 4.84 -8.01
N GLU A 341 10.39 4.35 -6.86
CA GLU A 341 10.24 2.96 -6.45
C GLU A 341 8.76 2.53 -6.37
N LEU A 342 7.91 3.38 -5.78
CA LEU A 342 6.50 3.08 -5.63
C LEU A 342 5.76 3.13 -6.99
N THR A 343 6.11 4.08 -7.86
CA THR A 343 5.51 4.18 -9.20
C THR A 343 5.96 3.00 -10.07
N LYS A 344 7.23 2.62 -10.02
CA LYS A 344 7.77 1.44 -10.71
C LYS A 344 7.04 0.16 -10.29
N MET A 345 6.79 -0.01 -9.00
CA MET A 345 6.12 -1.19 -8.48
C MET A 345 4.66 -1.30 -8.91
N VAL A 346 3.93 -0.18 -8.98
CA VAL A 346 2.49 -0.16 -9.29
C VAL A 346 2.21 -0.06 -10.78
N HIS A 347 2.98 0.77 -11.50
CA HIS A 347 2.71 1.14 -12.89
C HIS A 347 3.75 0.60 -13.88
N GLY A 348 4.89 0.11 -13.39
CA GLY A 348 6.00 -0.37 -14.20
C GLY A 348 7.12 0.66 -14.37
N GLU A 349 8.27 0.18 -14.84
CA GLU A 349 9.51 0.97 -14.95
C GLU A 349 9.37 2.14 -15.92
N LYS A 350 8.81 1.88 -17.12
CA LYS A 350 8.59 2.91 -18.13
C LYS A 350 7.78 4.10 -17.59
N GLU A 351 6.66 3.83 -16.92
CA GLU A 351 5.81 4.88 -16.36
C GLU A 351 6.51 5.64 -15.22
N ALA A 352 7.38 4.95 -14.46
CA ALA A 352 8.19 5.59 -13.42
C ALA A 352 9.27 6.50 -14.03
N ASP A 353 9.95 6.07 -15.09
CA ASP A 353 10.93 6.86 -15.83
C ASP A 353 10.30 8.11 -16.45
N ASP A 354 9.15 7.94 -17.12
CA ASP A 354 8.39 9.04 -17.71
C ASP A 354 7.92 10.04 -16.65
N ALA A 355 7.43 9.56 -15.50
CA ALA A 355 7.00 10.41 -14.40
C ALA A 355 8.17 11.19 -13.77
N LEU A 356 9.32 10.53 -13.61
CA LEU A 356 10.53 11.14 -13.08
C LEU A 356 11.06 12.21 -14.03
N ALA A 357 11.13 11.92 -15.35
CA ALA A 357 11.56 12.87 -16.36
C ALA A 357 10.67 14.13 -16.37
N LYS A 358 9.34 13.95 -16.39
CA LYS A 358 8.36 15.04 -16.30
C LYS A 358 8.51 15.84 -15.01
N ALA A 359 8.74 15.17 -13.88
CA ALA A 359 8.90 15.83 -12.61
C ALA A 359 10.18 16.67 -12.54
N ARG A 360 11.29 16.18 -13.11
CA ARG A 360 12.57 16.93 -13.20
C ARG A 360 12.47 18.11 -14.17
N ALA A 361 11.86 17.91 -15.32
CA ALA A 361 11.63 18.98 -16.30
C ALA A 361 10.77 20.13 -15.74
N ALA A 362 9.73 19.76 -14.96
CA ALA A 362 8.91 20.77 -14.25
C ALA A 362 9.69 21.59 -13.21
N PHE A 363 10.89 21.13 -12.78
CA PHE A 363 11.77 21.85 -11.86
C PHE A 363 12.88 22.65 -12.57
N SER A 364 13.40 22.12 -13.68
CA SER A 364 14.49 22.76 -14.44
C SER A 364 14.01 23.87 -15.36
N GLY A 365 12.70 24.02 -15.57
CA GLY A 365 12.15 24.95 -16.56
C GLY A 365 12.35 24.47 -18.00
N ASP A 366 12.72 23.18 -18.19
CA ASP A 366 12.92 22.58 -19.50
C ASP A 366 11.57 22.31 -20.19
N SER A 367 11.32 23.05 -21.27
CA SER A 367 10.02 23.09 -21.94
C SER A 367 9.63 21.81 -22.70
N GLU A 368 10.58 20.91 -22.97
CA GLU A 368 10.30 19.69 -23.75
C GLU A 368 9.54 18.61 -22.96
N ASN A 369 9.70 18.55 -21.64
CA ASN A 369 9.11 17.51 -20.79
C ASN A 369 8.10 18.02 -19.75
N MET A 370 7.64 19.25 -19.85
CA MET A 370 6.60 19.80 -18.96
C MET A 370 5.25 19.09 -19.18
N PRO A 371 4.42 18.96 -18.11
CA PRO A 371 3.02 18.55 -18.29
C PRO A 371 2.33 19.44 -19.33
N VAL A 372 1.84 18.82 -20.40
CA VAL A 372 1.09 19.53 -21.45
C VAL A 372 -0.38 19.54 -21.06
N ALA A 373 -1.00 20.71 -21.17
CA ALA A 373 -2.43 20.89 -20.99
C ALA A 373 -3.01 21.68 -22.17
N THR A 374 -4.18 21.26 -22.61
CA THR A 374 -4.90 21.94 -23.70
C THR A 374 -6.07 22.73 -23.11
N ILE A 375 -6.30 23.94 -23.60
CA ILE A 375 -7.45 24.77 -23.23
C ILE A 375 -8.28 25.06 -24.49
N PRO A 376 -9.61 25.20 -24.34
CA PRO A 376 -10.46 25.51 -25.49
C PRO A 376 -10.21 26.92 -26.03
N GLN A 377 -10.41 27.08 -27.35
CA GLN A 377 -10.36 28.37 -28.03
C GLN A 377 -11.31 29.37 -27.35
N GLY A 378 -10.81 30.58 -27.09
CA GLY A 378 -11.56 31.64 -26.38
C GLY A 378 -11.37 31.69 -24.88
N MET A 379 -10.68 30.71 -24.26
CA MET A 379 -10.29 30.79 -22.86
C MET A 379 -9.01 31.60 -22.70
N THR A 380 -9.14 32.91 -22.50
CA THR A 380 -7.99 33.83 -22.40
C THR A 380 -7.66 34.27 -20.97
N SER A 381 -8.63 34.21 -20.05
CA SER A 381 -8.43 34.61 -18.65
C SER A 381 -7.46 33.73 -17.92
N VAL A 382 -6.38 34.28 -17.36
CA VAL A 382 -5.38 33.53 -16.55
C VAL A 382 -6.02 32.85 -15.34
N ALA A 383 -7.05 33.48 -14.75
CA ALA A 383 -7.77 32.88 -13.62
C ALA A 383 -8.56 31.63 -14.04
N ASP A 384 -9.16 31.61 -15.23
CA ASP A 384 -9.88 30.45 -15.75
C ASP A 384 -8.93 29.34 -16.17
N ILE A 385 -7.82 29.70 -16.78
CA ILE A 385 -6.74 28.78 -17.15
C ILE A 385 -6.14 28.08 -15.90
N LEU A 386 -5.96 28.81 -14.80
CA LEU A 386 -5.49 28.24 -13.54
C LEU A 386 -6.46 27.18 -12.98
N VAL A 387 -7.75 27.39 -13.10
CA VAL A 387 -8.75 26.40 -12.68
C VAL A 387 -8.71 25.18 -13.59
N ALA A 388 -8.67 25.39 -14.90
CA ALA A 388 -8.68 24.31 -15.88
C ALA A 388 -7.39 23.46 -15.86
N VAL A 389 -6.23 24.11 -15.90
CA VAL A 389 -4.91 23.49 -16.08
C VAL A 389 -4.25 23.14 -14.75
N ALA A 390 -4.12 24.12 -13.86
CA ALA A 390 -3.42 23.97 -12.59
C ALA A 390 -4.31 23.45 -11.46
N LYS A 391 -5.54 23.00 -11.80
CA LYS A 391 -6.53 22.38 -10.90
C LYS A 391 -6.74 23.20 -9.61
N VAL A 392 -6.76 24.52 -9.74
CA VAL A 392 -7.08 25.42 -8.63
C VAL A 392 -8.56 25.25 -8.28
N PRO A 393 -8.94 25.11 -7.00
CA PRO A 393 -10.30 24.71 -6.60
C PRO A 393 -11.42 25.68 -7.06
N SER A 394 -11.11 26.96 -7.22
CA SER A 394 -12.09 27.97 -7.62
C SER A 394 -11.43 29.19 -8.26
N LYS A 395 -12.23 29.95 -9.04
CA LYS A 395 -11.81 31.26 -9.59
C LYS A 395 -11.41 32.27 -8.50
N GLY A 396 -12.05 32.20 -7.32
CA GLY A 396 -11.71 33.04 -6.18
C GLY A 396 -10.30 32.75 -5.66
N GLU A 397 -9.94 31.48 -5.56
CA GLU A 397 -8.60 31.05 -5.15
C GLU A 397 -7.56 31.38 -6.22
N ALA A 398 -7.89 31.19 -7.52
CA ALA A 398 -7.02 31.59 -8.62
C ALA A 398 -6.69 33.12 -8.57
N LYS A 399 -7.68 33.96 -8.33
CA LYS A 399 -7.48 35.41 -8.18
C LYS A 399 -6.59 35.77 -6.98
N ARG A 400 -6.75 35.08 -5.83
CA ARG A 400 -5.87 35.25 -4.66
C ARG A 400 -4.42 34.87 -4.97
N LEU A 401 -4.20 33.76 -5.68
CA LEU A 401 -2.86 33.33 -6.10
C LEU A 401 -2.20 34.33 -7.05
N ILE A 402 -2.96 34.89 -7.99
CA ILE A 402 -2.48 35.94 -8.89
C ILE A 402 -2.11 37.20 -8.10
N GLN A 403 -3.01 37.68 -7.23
CA GLN A 403 -2.78 38.87 -6.41
C GLN A 403 -1.62 38.70 -5.44
N GLY A 404 -1.43 37.50 -4.90
CA GLY A 404 -0.28 37.13 -4.05
C GLY A 404 1.03 36.97 -4.83
N GLY A 405 1.03 37.16 -6.15
CA GLY A 405 2.20 37.03 -7.02
C GLY A 405 2.76 35.63 -7.12
N GLY A 406 1.91 34.62 -6.90
CA GLY A 406 2.25 33.21 -7.02
C GLY A 406 2.14 32.64 -8.43
N ILE A 407 1.83 33.47 -9.45
CA ILE A 407 1.59 33.03 -10.82
C ILE A 407 2.55 33.77 -11.78
N SER A 408 3.10 33.02 -12.74
CA SER A 408 3.82 33.59 -13.88
C SER A 408 3.37 32.92 -15.19
N VAL A 409 3.39 33.66 -16.27
CA VAL A 409 3.16 33.19 -17.63
C VAL A 409 4.40 33.53 -18.43
N ASP A 410 5.02 32.59 -19.11
CA ASP A 410 6.30 32.72 -19.83
C ASP A 410 7.38 33.45 -19.00
N ASN A 411 7.54 33.04 -17.73
CA ASN A 411 8.43 33.65 -16.75
C ASN A 411 8.11 35.09 -16.34
N GLN A 412 7.01 35.67 -16.85
CA GLN A 412 6.54 37.00 -16.45
C GLN A 412 5.52 36.85 -15.31
N LYS A 413 5.76 37.56 -14.22
CA LYS A 413 4.88 37.51 -13.04
C LYS A 413 3.56 38.18 -13.33
N VAL A 414 2.46 37.50 -13.10
CA VAL A 414 1.09 38.01 -13.27
C VAL A 414 0.56 38.42 -11.89
N THR A 415 0.21 39.70 -11.75
CA THR A 415 -0.39 40.29 -10.52
C THR A 415 -1.77 40.84 -10.72
N ASP A 416 -2.17 41.10 -11.98
CA ASP A 416 -3.49 41.53 -12.31
C ASP A 416 -4.49 40.36 -12.38
N ILE A 417 -5.50 40.43 -11.54
CA ILE A 417 -6.57 39.40 -11.47
C ILE A 417 -7.42 39.30 -12.73
N MET A 418 -7.36 40.31 -13.58
CA MET A 418 -8.06 40.37 -14.88
C MET A 418 -7.13 40.06 -16.06
N ALA A 419 -5.90 39.66 -15.79
CA ALA A 419 -4.92 39.32 -16.82
C ALA A 419 -5.44 38.27 -17.80
N GLN A 420 -5.14 38.50 -19.06
CA GLN A 420 -5.44 37.61 -20.18
C GLN A 420 -4.15 37.21 -20.89
N ILE A 421 -4.12 36.03 -21.49
CA ILE A 421 -3.05 35.61 -22.39
C ILE A 421 -3.13 36.38 -23.70
N SER A 422 -2.00 36.69 -24.30
CA SER A 422 -1.88 37.41 -25.56
C SER A 422 -2.23 36.54 -26.78
N ASP A 423 -2.54 37.14 -27.91
CA ASP A 423 -2.79 36.44 -29.16
C ASP A 423 -1.59 35.57 -29.60
N SER A 424 -0.37 36.02 -29.32
CA SER A 424 0.84 35.25 -29.58
C SER A 424 0.92 33.99 -28.71
N GLN A 425 0.46 34.04 -27.46
CA GLN A 425 0.39 32.90 -26.54
C GLN A 425 -0.74 31.95 -26.93
N VAL A 426 -1.85 32.48 -27.47
CA VAL A 426 -2.92 31.67 -28.06
C VAL A 426 -2.39 30.87 -29.26
N ALA A 427 -1.59 31.49 -30.12
CA ALA A 427 -1.12 30.89 -31.36
C ALA A 427 0.04 29.87 -31.14
N ASN A 428 0.95 30.18 -30.22
CA ASN A 428 2.20 29.40 -30.03
C ASN A 428 2.22 28.54 -28.79
N GLY A 429 1.22 28.63 -27.91
CA GLY A 429 1.24 28.10 -26.56
C GLY A 429 2.09 28.93 -25.63
N PHE A 430 2.06 28.61 -24.36
CA PHE A 430 2.80 29.33 -23.30
C PHE A 430 3.10 28.43 -22.13
N VAL A 431 4.01 28.86 -21.24
CA VAL A 431 4.33 28.18 -19.98
C VAL A 431 3.60 28.90 -18.83
N LEU A 432 2.71 28.18 -18.16
CA LEU A 432 2.04 28.65 -16.95
C LEU A 432 2.79 28.13 -15.72
N GLN A 433 3.22 29.02 -14.83
CA GLN A 433 3.86 28.66 -13.57
C GLN A 433 2.97 29.02 -12.38
N LYS A 434 2.74 28.05 -11.47
CA LYS A 434 2.02 28.23 -10.20
C LYS A 434 2.97 27.97 -9.03
N GLY A 435 3.33 29.04 -8.30
CA GLY A 435 4.33 28.98 -7.25
C GLY A 435 5.72 28.66 -7.79
N LYS A 436 6.62 28.21 -6.93
CA LYS A 436 8.01 27.93 -7.31
C LYS A 436 8.23 26.60 -8.03
N LYS A 437 7.23 25.70 -8.02
CA LYS A 437 7.45 24.27 -8.33
C LYS A 437 6.53 23.67 -9.39
N ASN A 438 5.47 24.35 -9.83
CA ASN A 438 4.50 23.78 -10.76
C ASN A 438 4.51 24.53 -12.08
N PHE A 439 4.95 23.87 -13.13
CA PHE A 439 5.00 24.40 -14.49
C PHE A 439 4.11 23.57 -15.42
N TYR A 440 3.45 24.21 -16.35
CA TYR A 440 2.55 23.60 -17.32
C TYR A 440 2.80 24.21 -18.69
N LYS A 441 2.99 23.39 -19.73
CA LYS A 441 2.98 23.84 -21.12
C LYS A 441 1.55 23.84 -21.59
N VAL A 442 1.02 25.01 -21.94
CA VAL A 442 -0.39 25.18 -22.32
C VAL A 442 -0.48 25.45 -23.82
N SER A 443 -1.32 24.69 -24.51
CA SER A 443 -1.70 24.91 -25.90
C SER A 443 -3.20 25.19 -26.00
N VAL A 444 -3.62 25.91 -27.05
CA VAL A 444 -5.01 26.22 -27.33
C VAL A 444 -5.48 25.34 -28.51
N GLU A 445 -6.60 24.68 -28.34
CA GLU A 445 -7.29 23.90 -29.39
C GLU A 445 -8.51 24.64 -29.91
#